data_1dcd6ca562f1349357cf84e80f88a244
#
_entry.id   1dcd6ca562f1349357cf84e80f88a244
#
_cell.length_a   1.000
_cell.length_b   1.000
_cell.length_c   1.000
_cell.angle_alpha   90.00
_cell.angle_beta   90.00
_cell.angle_gamma   90.00
#
_symmetry.space_group_name_H-M   'P 1'
#
loop_
_entity.id
_entity.type
_entity.pdbx_description
1 polymer ?
#
loop_
_entity_poly.entity_id
_entity_poly.type
_entity_poly.pdbx_seq_one_letter_code
_entity_poly.pdbx_strand_id
1 'polypeptide(L)'
;EAARLLGSAPIDVLCFGGTSASFLHGTSYDVALTKKLTGWAPGPKITTASTATLAALAAVKAGTVALATPYVDGVHARAIRFLEENGHKVVSSRNLGIDTDQALAEVPLEKIYDMVREIDTPEASAVFISCTNFKSVGAIEALETAIGKPVVSAIQASFWHSLKIAGVKGAKPGYGSLFAGMEAHAPGGSS
;
A
#
# COMPACT_ATOMS: atom_id res chain seq x y z
N GLU A 1 2.00 22.48 -7.41
CA GLU A 1 1.85 22.66 -8.87
C GLU A 1 1.43 21.35 -9.55
N ALA A 2 2.14 20.23 -9.37
CA ALA A 2 1.83 18.94 -10.02
C ALA A 2 0.37 18.48 -9.85
N ALA A 3 -0.19 18.59 -8.63
CA ALA A 3 -1.58 18.21 -8.38
C ALA A 3 -2.58 19.07 -9.18
N ARG A 4 -2.32 20.37 -9.34
CA ARG A 4 -3.16 21.26 -10.15
C ARG A 4 -3.13 20.91 -11.64
N LEU A 5 -1.93 20.61 -12.15
CA LEU A 5 -1.75 20.20 -13.55
C LEU A 5 -2.45 18.86 -13.82
N LEU A 6 -2.26 17.86 -12.96
CA LEU A 6 -2.94 16.58 -13.09
C LEU A 6 -4.46 16.69 -12.93
N GLY A 7 -4.92 17.54 -12.00
CA GLY A 7 -6.35 17.77 -11.76
C GLY A 7 -7.07 18.52 -12.88
N SER A 8 -6.35 19.11 -13.86
CA SER A 8 -6.93 19.70 -15.06
C SER A 8 -7.22 18.68 -16.16
N ALA A 9 -6.69 17.46 -16.03
CA ALA A 9 -6.96 16.37 -16.96
C ALA A 9 -8.24 15.61 -16.58
N PRO A 10 -8.91 14.94 -17.52
CA PRO A 10 -10.10 14.13 -17.25
C PRO A 10 -9.69 12.79 -16.60
N ILE A 11 -9.30 12.84 -15.33
CA ILE A 11 -8.92 11.69 -14.53
C ILE A 11 -9.93 11.45 -13.40
N ASP A 12 -10.20 10.19 -13.07
CA ASP A 12 -11.14 9.83 -11.99
C ASP A 12 -10.50 9.90 -10.61
N VAL A 13 -9.19 9.57 -10.53
CA VAL A 13 -8.45 9.48 -9.26
C VAL A 13 -7.05 10.07 -9.40
N LEU A 14 -6.65 10.82 -8.38
CA LEU A 14 -5.28 11.28 -8.16
C LEU A 14 -4.74 10.61 -6.91
N CYS A 15 -3.67 9.82 -7.05
CA CYS A 15 -3.00 9.15 -5.95
C CYS A 15 -1.66 9.82 -5.63
N PHE A 16 -1.44 10.20 -4.37
CA PHE A 16 -0.12 10.59 -3.88
C PHE A 16 0.68 9.33 -3.50
N GLY A 17 1.58 8.89 -4.39
CA GLY A 17 2.33 7.64 -4.29
C GLY A 17 3.52 7.66 -3.33
N GLY A 18 3.80 8.74 -2.63
CA GLY A 18 4.92 8.85 -1.68
C GLY A 18 4.60 8.20 -0.34
N THR A 19 4.93 6.92 -0.15
CA THR A 19 4.57 6.18 1.07
C THR A 19 5.17 6.82 2.32
N SER A 20 6.50 6.92 2.40
CA SER A 20 7.19 7.53 3.56
C SER A 20 6.79 8.99 3.77
N ALA A 21 6.58 9.73 2.69
CA ALA A 21 6.13 11.13 2.76
C ALA A 21 4.68 11.26 3.26
N SER A 22 3.79 10.30 2.99
CA SER A 22 2.40 10.38 3.41
C SER A 22 2.20 10.05 4.90
N PHE A 23 3.06 9.23 5.52
CA PHE A 23 3.01 8.97 6.97
C PHE A 23 4.07 9.73 7.79
N LEU A 24 4.79 10.68 7.18
CA LEU A 24 5.96 11.35 7.78
C LEU A 24 5.70 11.92 9.18
N HIS A 25 4.51 12.45 9.41
CA HIS A 25 4.05 13.04 10.66
C HIS A 25 2.78 12.39 11.21
N GLY A 26 2.56 11.09 10.91
CA GLY A 26 1.42 10.32 11.39
C GLY A 26 0.13 10.54 10.58
N THR A 27 -0.97 9.98 11.08
CA THR A 27 -2.28 9.95 10.41
C THR A 27 -2.84 11.35 10.15
N SER A 28 -2.69 12.28 11.09
CA SER A 28 -3.20 13.66 10.96
C SER A 28 -2.56 14.41 9.78
N TYR A 29 -1.30 14.10 9.48
CA TYR A 29 -0.60 14.67 8.33
C TYR A 29 -1.17 14.14 7.01
N ASP A 30 -1.45 12.84 6.90
CA ASP A 30 -2.05 12.23 5.72
C ASP A 30 -3.44 12.82 5.41
N VAL A 31 -4.26 13.01 6.44
CA VAL A 31 -5.57 13.69 6.33
C VAL A 31 -5.41 15.13 5.83
N ALA A 32 -4.45 15.88 6.40
CA ALA A 32 -4.19 17.26 5.99
C ALA A 32 -3.64 17.34 4.55
N LEU A 33 -2.79 16.39 4.15
CA LEU A 33 -2.28 16.26 2.78
C LEU A 33 -3.41 15.99 1.79
N THR A 34 -4.27 15.04 2.09
CA THR A 34 -5.45 14.70 1.27
C THR A 34 -6.35 15.94 1.07
N LYS A 35 -6.63 16.68 2.15
CA LYS A 35 -7.41 17.92 2.07
C LYS A 35 -6.75 18.98 1.16
N LYS A 36 -5.44 19.16 1.27
CA LYS A 36 -4.69 20.10 0.40
C LYS A 36 -4.75 19.66 -1.07
N LEU A 37 -4.56 18.37 -1.35
CA LEU A 37 -4.62 17.82 -2.70
C LEU A 37 -6.02 18.02 -3.31
N THR A 38 -7.09 17.76 -2.55
CA THR A 38 -8.47 18.02 -2.98
C THR A 38 -8.68 19.50 -3.32
N GLY A 39 -8.13 20.43 -2.52
CA GLY A 39 -8.22 21.87 -2.81
C GLY A 39 -7.42 22.30 -4.04
N TRP A 40 -6.37 21.59 -4.41
CA TRP A 40 -5.55 21.88 -5.59
C TRP A 40 -6.04 21.17 -6.86
N ALA A 41 -6.72 20.05 -6.71
CA ALA A 41 -7.29 19.23 -7.79
C ALA A 41 -8.73 18.83 -7.43
N PRO A 42 -9.70 19.74 -7.61
CA PRO A 42 -11.08 19.53 -7.11
C PRO A 42 -11.90 18.52 -7.95
N GLY A 43 -11.41 18.10 -9.13
CA GLY A 43 -12.12 17.17 -10.01
C GLY A 43 -12.00 15.71 -9.59
N PRO A 44 -10.79 15.14 -9.54
CA PRO A 44 -10.60 13.73 -9.24
C PRO A 44 -10.82 13.40 -7.76
N LYS A 45 -11.14 12.14 -7.46
CA LYS A 45 -11.06 11.61 -6.09
C LYS A 45 -9.61 11.53 -5.67
N ILE A 46 -9.31 11.85 -4.41
CA ILE A 46 -7.93 11.86 -3.91
C ILE A 46 -7.69 10.64 -3.02
N THR A 47 -6.53 10.03 -3.17
CA THR A 47 -5.98 9.06 -2.21
C THR A 47 -4.48 9.26 -2.03
N THR A 48 -3.92 8.61 -1.01
CA THR A 48 -2.48 8.57 -0.74
C THR A 48 -2.04 7.12 -0.54
N ALA A 49 -0.74 6.86 -0.60
CA ALA A 49 -0.21 5.53 -0.30
C ALA A 49 -0.54 5.09 1.14
N SER A 50 -0.58 6.02 2.11
CA SER A 50 -0.97 5.72 3.50
C SER A 50 -2.45 5.38 3.63
N THR A 51 -3.35 6.21 3.09
CA THR A 51 -4.79 5.93 3.06
C THR A 51 -5.08 4.59 2.36
N ALA A 52 -4.44 4.33 1.22
CA ALA A 52 -4.59 3.09 0.48
C ALA A 52 -4.09 1.87 1.24
N THR A 53 -2.96 1.99 1.96
CA THR A 53 -2.41 0.93 2.81
C THR A 53 -3.41 0.54 3.90
N LEU A 54 -3.94 1.51 4.64
CA LEU A 54 -4.91 1.23 5.71
C LEU A 54 -6.18 0.58 5.15
N ALA A 55 -6.69 1.06 4.03
CA ALA A 55 -7.85 0.47 3.35
C ALA A 55 -7.59 -0.97 2.89
N ALA A 56 -6.39 -1.27 2.39
CA ALA A 56 -6.00 -2.59 1.94
C ALA A 56 -5.84 -3.58 3.12
N LEU A 57 -5.15 -3.15 4.19
CA LEU A 57 -5.00 -3.96 5.41
C LEU A 57 -6.36 -4.27 6.06
N ALA A 58 -7.27 -3.31 6.08
CA ALA A 58 -8.64 -3.53 6.55
C ALA A 58 -9.40 -4.53 5.65
N ALA A 59 -9.23 -4.46 4.32
CA ALA A 59 -9.89 -5.37 3.38
C ALA A 59 -9.44 -6.83 3.56
N VAL A 60 -8.16 -7.05 3.88
CA VAL A 60 -7.63 -8.40 4.18
C VAL A 60 -7.75 -8.76 5.68
N LYS A 61 -8.44 -7.93 6.48
CA LYS A 61 -8.68 -8.14 7.92
C LYS A 61 -7.38 -8.30 8.75
N ALA A 62 -6.34 -7.57 8.40
CA ALA A 62 -5.04 -7.61 9.07
C ALA A 62 -5.09 -6.87 10.41
N GLY A 63 -5.25 -7.57 11.52
CA GLY A 63 -5.13 -7.01 12.88
C GLY A 63 -3.68 -6.94 13.38
N THR A 64 -2.89 -7.95 13.05
CA THR A 64 -1.46 -8.08 13.34
C THR A 64 -0.67 -8.15 12.04
N VAL A 65 0.46 -7.46 11.98
CA VAL A 65 1.23 -7.30 10.72
C VAL A 65 2.71 -7.62 10.94
N ALA A 66 3.28 -8.41 10.03
CA ALA A 66 4.73 -8.44 9.83
C ALA A 66 5.09 -7.36 8.81
N LEU A 67 6.08 -6.49 9.11
CA LEU A 67 6.40 -5.30 8.32
C LEU A 67 7.77 -5.42 7.65
N ALA A 68 7.81 -5.42 6.32
CA ALA A 68 9.02 -5.28 5.51
C ALA A 68 9.14 -3.84 4.97
N THR A 69 10.28 -3.19 5.18
CA THR A 69 10.56 -1.88 4.59
C THR A 69 11.97 -1.83 4.00
N PRO A 70 12.23 -1.06 2.94
CA PRO A 70 13.58 -0.85 2.46
C PRO A 70 14.32 0.28 3.21
N TYR A 71 13.64 1.06 4.05
CA TYR A 71 14.08 2.33 4.62
C TYR A 71 15.19 2.20 5.66
N VAL A 72 15.83 3.33 5.96
CA VAL A 72 16.68 3.51 7.14
C VAL A 72 15.85 3.42 8.44
N ASP A 73 16.51 3.14 9.56
CA ASP A 73 15.86 2.87 10.85
C ASP A 73 14.85 3.94 11.28
N GLY A 74 15.19 5.22 11.10
CA GLY A 74 14.31 6.33 11.51
C GLY A 74 12.99 6.37 10.72
N VAL A 75 13.01 6.01 9.44
CA VAL A 75 11.81 5.94 8.59
C VAL A 75 11.03 4.65 8.86
N HIS A 76 11.74 3.55 9.09
CA HIS A 76 11.16 2.27 9.49
C HIS A 76 10.36 2.40 10.81
N ALA A 77 10.96 3.02 11.83
CA ALA A 77 10.28 3.26 13.11
C ALA A 77 9.00 4.11 12.96
N ARG A 78 8.98 5.07 12.01
CA ARG A 78 7.77 5.85 11.70
C ARG A 78 6.69 5.01 11.03
N ALA A 79 7.08 4.07 10.16
CA ALA A 79 6.14 3.14 9.52
C ALA A 79 5.47 2.22 10.56
N ILE A 80 6.23 1.70 11.54
CA ILE A 80 5.70 0.93 12.66
C ILE A 80 4.68 1.76 13.43
N ARG A 81 5.07 2.96 13.88
CA ARG A 81 4.21 3.86 14.64
C ARG A 81 2.92 4.19 13.89
N PHE A 82 3.02 4.48 12.59
CA PHE A 82 1.86 4.78 11.75
C PHE A 82 0.87 3.61 11.71
N LEU A 83 1.35 2.38 11.55
CA LEU A 83 0.50 1.20 11.56
C LEU A 83 -0.18 1.01 12.94
N GLU A 84 0.57 1.14 14.02
CA GLU A 84 0.06 0.95 15.39
C GLU A 84 -0.95 2.03 15.79
N GLU A 85 -0.71 3.30 15.43
CA GLU A 85 -1.67 4.41 15.61
C GLU A 85 -3.00 4.17 14.88
N ASN A 86 -2.99 3.32 13.82
CA ASN A 86 -4.17 2.98 13.05
C ASN A 86 -4.72 1.57 13.36
N GLY A 87 -4.35 0.98 14.49
CA GLY A 87 -4.92 -0.27 15.00
C GLY A 87 -4.32 -1.55 14.41
N HIS A 88 -3.18 -1.46 13.70
CA HIS A 88 -2.46 -2.61 13.17
C HIS A 88 -1.20 -2.88 14.00
N LYS A 89 -1.26 -3.85 14.91
CA LYS A 89 -0.10 -4.21 15.75
C LYS A 89 1.02 -4.81 14.90
N VAL A 90 2.23 -4.23 14.95
CA VAL A 90 3.40 -4.80 14.30
C VAL A 90 4.05 -5.84 15.22
N VAL A 91 4.04 -7.09 14.81
CA VAL A 91 4.54 -8.24 15.62
C VAL A 91 5.92 -8.71 15.20
N SER A 92 6.33 -8.40 13.98
CA SER A 92 7.66 -8.66 13.44
C SER A 92 8.00 -7.60 12.41
N SER A 93 9.27 -7.21 12.29
CA SER A 93 9.64 -6.25 11.27
C SER A 93 11.11 -6.32 10.89
N ARG A 94 11.42 -5.91 9.64
CA ARG A 94 12.78 -5.77 9.13
C ARG A 94 12.86 -4.61 8.14
N ASN A 95 14.02 -3.94 8.11
CA ASN A 95 14.36 -2.94 7.12
C ASN A 95 15.70 -3.27 6.44
N LEU A 96 15.97 -2.62 5.30
CA LEU A 96 17.21 -2.82 4.53
C LEU A 96 18.23 -1.66 4.72
N GLY A 97 17.86 -0.58 5.40
CA GLY A 97 18.75 0.55 5.66
C GLY A 97 19.08 1.39 4.43
N ILE A 98 18.25 1.39 3.39
CA ILE A 98 18.48 2.11 2.12
C ILE A 98 17.98 3.54 2.26
N ASP A 99 18.78 4.52 1.84
CA ASP A 99 18.52 5.95 1.99
C ASP A 99 18.25 6.70 0.65
N THR A 100 18.48 6.05 -0.50
CA THR A 100 18.27 6.67 -1.81
C THR A 100 17.14 6.02 -2.60
N ASP A 101 16.29 6.82 -3.24
CA ASP A 101 15.16 6.33 -4.03
C ASP A 101 15.59 5.40 -5.18
N GLN A 102 16.74 5.64 -5.79
CA GLN A 102 17.27 4.79 -6.85
C GLN A 102 17.59 3.39 -6.32
N ALA A 103 18.32 3.29 -5.21
CA ALA A 103 18.69 2.01 -4.62
C ALA A 103 17.45 1.22 -4.12
N LEU A 104 16.38 1.90 -3.69
CA LEU A 104 15.10 1.26 -3.36
C LEU A 104 14.51 0.51 -4.56
N ALA A 105 14.60 1.09 -5.76
CA ALA A 105 14.08 0.51 -7.00
C ALA A 105 14.93 -0.62 -7.57
N GLU A 106 16.17 -0.75 -7.11
CA GLU A 106 17.15 -1.74 -7.59
C GLU A 106 17.20 -3.00 -6.74
N VAL A 107 16.47 -3.07 -5.62
CA VAL A 107 16.42 -4.27 -4.78
C VAL A 107 15.84 -5.44 -5.58
N PRO A 108 16.57 -6.56 -5.71
CA PRO A 108 16.09 -7.74 -6.43
C PRO A 108 14.83 -8.34 -5.78
N LEU A 109 13.97 -8.91 -6.62
CA LEU A 109 12.71 -9.50 -6.18
C LEU A 109 12.91 -10.64 -5.19
N GLU A 110 13.96 -11.44 -5.40
CA GLU A 110 14.36 -12.54 -4.53
C GLU A 110 14.70 -12.06 -3.13
N LYS A 111 15.39 -10.91 -3.03
CA LYS A 111 15.72 -10.32 -1.71
C LYS A 111 14.47 -9.84 -0.97
N ILE A 112 13.47 -9.34 -1.70
CA ILE A 112 12.17 -8.97 -1.11
C ILE A 112 11.45 -10.22 -0.62
N TYR A 113 11.47 -11.27 -1.42
CA TYR A 113 10.87 -12.57 -1.08
C TYR A 113 11.49 -13.15 0.19
N ASP A 114 12.82 -13.23 0.24
CA ASP A 114 13.54 -13.76 1.39
C ASP A 114 13.28 -12.94 2.66
N MET A 115 13.31 -11.62 2.55
CA MET A 115 13.03 -10.70 3.65
C MET A 115 11.63 -10.92 4.24
N VAL A 116 10.62 -11.13 3.42
CA VAL A 116 9.26 -11.41 3.88
C VAL A 116 9.18 -12.77 4.56
N ARG A 117 9.86 -13.79 4.02
CA ARG A 117 9.94 -15.11 4.63
C ARG A 117 10.62 -15.10 6.00
N GLU A 118 11.63 -14.24 6.16
CA GLU A 118 12.37 -14.11 7.44
C GLU A 118 11.54 -13.45 8.54
N ILE A 119 10.63 -12.52 8.19
CA ILE A 119 9.80 -11.83 9.18
C ILE A 119 8.45 -12.50 9.41
N ASP A 120 8.09 -13.50 8.60
CA ASP A 120 6.82 -14.21 8.81
C ASP A 120 6.84 -14.92 10.16
N THR A 121 5.76 -14.77 10.91
CA THR A 121 5.58 -15.35 12.23
C THR A 121 4.13 -15.79 12.42
N PRO A 122 3.85 -16.86 13.18
CA PRO A 122 2.48 -17.31 13.43
C PRO A 122 1.53 -16.21 13.96
N GLU A 123 2.06 -15.23 14.66
CA GLU A 123 1.29 -14.12 15.25
C GLU A 123 0.84 -13.08 14.23
N ALA A 124 1.50 -13.02 13.06
CA ALA A 124 1.11 -12.11 12.00
C ALA A 124 -0.09 -12.65 11.22
N SER A 125 -1.15 -11.86 11.09
CA SER A 125 -2.32 -12.18 10.26
C SER A 125 -2.14 -11.78 8.80
N ALA A 126 -1.18 -10.89 8.51
CA ALA A 126 -0.79 -10.48 7.15
C ALA A 126 0.65 -9.93 7.15
N VAL A 127 1.24 -9.83 5.96
CA VAL A 127 2.51 -9.12 5.75
C VAL A 127 2.23 -7.82 5.02
N PHE A 128 2.88 -6.73 5.44
CA PHE A 128 2.90 -5.46 4.72
C PHE A 128 4.29 -5.12 4.22
N ILE A 129 4.42 -4.89 2.91
CA ILE A 129 5.65 -4.45 2.24
C ILE A 129 5.50 -2.96 1.94
N SER A 130 6.17 -2.12 2.70
CA SER A 130 6.11 -0.67 2.57
C SER A 130 7.03 -0.18 1.44
N CYS A 131 6.68 0.96 0.85
CA CYS A 131 7.32 1.65 -0.28
C CYS A 131 6.73 1.33 -1.64
N THR A 132 6.26 2.37 -2.32
CA THR A 132 5.74 2.27 -3.69
C THR A 132 6.83 2.09 -4.74
N ASN A 133 8.07 2.46 -4.42
CA ASN A 133 9.24 2.27 -5.30
C ASN A 133 9.94 0.92 -5.09
N PHE A 134 9.47 0.11 -4.16
CA PHE A 134 9.95 -1.24 -3.89
C PHE A 134 9.21 -2.24 -4.78
N LYS A 135 9.86 -2.82 -5.79
CA LYS A 135 9.26 -3.62 -6.87
C LYS A 135 8.76 -5.00 -6.39
N SER A 136 7.84 -5.00 -5.43
CA SER A 136 7.39 -6.19 -4.70
C SER A 136 6.23 -6.95 -5.33
N VAL A 137 5.50 -6.35 -6.28
CA VAL A 137 4.25 -6.93 -6.81
C VAL A 137 4.44 -8.33 -7.39
N GLY A 138 5.55 -8.57 -8.10
CA GLY A 138 5.85 -9.87 -8.70
C GLY A 138 6.09 -11.01 -7.71
N ALA A 139 6.35 -10.71 -6.42
CA ALA A 139 6.56 -11.72 -5.38
C ALA A 139 5.26 -12.09 -4.62
N ILE A 140 4.20 -11.29 -4.72
CA ILE A 140 3.05 -11.37 -3.82
C ILE A 140 2.38 -12.76 -3.85
N GLU A 141 2.01 -13.28 -5.03
CA GLU A 141 1.36 -14.60 -5.13
C GLU A 141 2.23 -15.74 -4.61
N ALA A 142 3.52 -15.72 -4.95
CA ALA A 142 4.46 -16.72 -4.48
C ALA A 142 4.63 -16.66 -2.95
N LEU A 143 4.66 -15.44 -2.39
CA LEU A 143 4.71 -15.22 -0.94
C LEU A 143 3.42 -15.72 -0.26
N GLU A 144 2.25 -15.32 -0.73
CA GLU A 144 0.97 -15.77 -0.16
C GLU A 144 0.84 -17.29 -0.19
N THR A 145 1.29 -17.93 -1.29
CA THR A 145 1.34 -19.40 -1.40
C THR A 145 2.29 -20.00 -0.37
N ALA A 146 3.46 -19.39 -0.16
CA ALA A 146 4.50 -19.94 0.71
C ALA A 146 4.23 -19.75 2.21
N ILE A 147 3.52 -18.65 2.60
CA ILE A 147 3.26 -18.34 4.01
C ILE A 147 1.80 -18.58 4.42
N GLY A 148 0.89 -18.77 3.46
CA GLY A 148 -0.54 -19.01 3.72
C GLY A 148 -1.29 -17.81 4.29
N LYS A 149 -0.80 -16.59 4.06
CA LYS A 149 -1.35 -15.34 4.60
C LYS A 149 -1.38 -14.25 3.55
N PRO A 150 -2.29 -13.26 3.65
CA PRO A 150 -2.29 -12.10 2.78
C PRO A 150 -0.96 -11.33 2.82
N VAL A 151 -0.48 -10.95 1.63
CA VAL A 151 0.68 -10.06 1.47
C VAL A 151 0.22 -8.80 0.75
N VAL A 152 0.32 -7.67 1.41
CA VAL A 152 -0.06 -6.36 0.89
C VAL A 152 1.20 -5.54 0.64
N SER A 153 1.35 -4.94 -0.52
CA SER A 153 2.41 -3.96 -0.77
C SER A 153 1.85 -2.55 -0.98
N ALA A 154 2.64 -1.53 -0.63
CA ALA A 154 2.20 -0.13 -0.75
C ALA A 154 1.83 0.25 -2.18
N ILE A 155 2.59 -0.22 -3.19
CA ILE A 155 2.28 0.04 -4.61
C ILE A 155 1.01 -0.68 -5.05
N GLN A 156 0.85 -1.97 -4.69
CA GLN A 156 -0.35 -2.74 -4.97
C GLN A 156 -1.58 -2.11 -4.31
N ALA A 157 -1.49 -1.74 -3.02
CA ALA A 157 -2.56 -1.09 -2.27
C ALA A 157 -2.98 0.25 -2.90
N SER A 158 -2.01 1.07 -3.31
CA SER A 158 -2.26 2.36 -3.96
C SER A 158 -3.06 2.20 -5.26
N PHE A 159 -2.69 1.24 -6.09
CA PHE A 159 -3.41 0.96 -7.33
C PHE A 159 -4.79 0.33 -7.07
N TRP A 160 -4.86 -0.67 -6.18
CA TRP A 160 -6.12 -1.30 -5.78
C TRP A 160 -7.13 -0.28 -5.24
N HIS A 161 -6.69 0.61 -4.33
CA HIS A 161 -7.57 1.62 -3.75
C HIS A 161 -8.03 2.64 -4.80
N SER A 162 -7.14 3.03 -5.70
CA SER A 162 -7.48 3.92 -6.81
C SER A 162 -8.57 3.31 -7.69
N LEU A 163 -8.46 2.04 -8.08
CA LEU A 163 -9.51 1.33 -8.83
C LEU A 163 -10.82 1.28 -8.05
N LYS A 164 -10.74 0.95 -6.76
CA LYS A 164 -11.92 0.85 -5.88
C LYS A 164 -12.69 2.17 -5.80
N ILE A 165 -12.00 3.29 -5.55
CA ILE A 165 -12.67 4.59 -5.46
C ILE A 165 -13.08 5.14 -6.83
N ALA A 166 -12.46 4.71 -7.93
CA ALA A 166 -12.92 4.98 -9.30
C ALA A 166 -14.21 4.19 -9.64
N GLY A 167 -14.57 3.19 -8.84
CA GLY A 167 -15.73 2.34 -9.11
C GLY A 167 -15.44 1.18 -10.07
N VAL A 168 -14.16 0.90 -10.34
CA VAL A 168 -13.75 -0.26 -11.14
C VAL A 168 -13.94 -1.52 -10.31
N LYS A 169 -14.67 -2.48 -10.86
CA LYS A 169 -14.99 -3.77 -10.24
C LYS A 169 -14.29 -4.92 -10.97
N GLY A 170 -14.25 -6.07 -10.32
CA GLY A 170 -13.77 -7.32 -10.87
C GLY A 170 -12.42 -7.75 -10.29
N ALA A 171 -12.40 -9.01 -9.84
CA ALA A 171 -11.21 -9.67 -9.36
C ALA A 171 -10.10 -9.70 -10.44
N LYS A 172 -8.87 -9.54 -10.02
CA LYS A 172 -7.69 -9.60 -10.88
C LYS A 172 -6.75 -10.68 -10.37
N PRO A 173 -6.67 -11.85 -11.02
CA PRO A 173 -5.70 -12.88 -10.69
C PRO A 173 -4.28 -12.40 -10.99
N GLY A 174 -3.29 -12.98 -10.32
CA GLY A 174 -1.88 -12.63 -10.49
C GLY A 174 -1.38 -11.50 -9.58
N TYR A 175 -2.26 -10.95 -8.73
CA TYR A 175 -1.91 -9.82 -7.86
C TYR A 175 -2.25 -10.07 -6.38
N GLY A 176 -2.37 -11.33 -5.98
CA GLY A 176 -2.63 -11.76 -4.61
C GLY A 176 -4.08 -11.61 -4.14
N SER A 177 -4.32 -11.98 -2.90
CA SER A 177 -5.65 -12.05 -2.27
C SER A 177 -6.37 -10.70 -2.24
N LEU A 178 -5.65 -9.60 -2.11
CA LEU A 178 -6.23 -8.24 -2.12
C LEU A 178 -7.01 -7.97 -3.41
N PHE A 179 -6.44 -8.31 -4.58
CA PHE A 179 -7.09 -8.13 -5.88
C PHE A 179 -8.09 -9.23 -6.20
N ALA A 180 -7.87 -10.45 -5.71
CA ALA A 180 -8.84 -11.53 -5.83
C ALA A 180 -10.15 -11.21 -5.08
N GLY A 181 -10.07 -10.45 -3.98
CA GLY A 181 -11.21 -10.01 -3.18
C GLY A 181 -11.98 -8.80 -3.74
N MET A 182 -11.60 -8.23 -4.90
CA MET A 182 -12.39 -7.17 -5.54
C MET A 182 -13.73 -7.75 -6.01
N GLU A 183 -14.84 -7.08 -5.63
CA GLU A 183 -16.19 -7.52 -6.01
C GLU A 183 -16.31 -7.69 -7.54
N ALA A 184 -16.91 -8.81 -7.96
CA ALA A 184 -17.26 -9.01 -9.35
C ALA A 184 -18.26 -7.93 -9.81
N HIS A 185 -18.14 -7.51 -11.07
CA HIS A 185 -19.15 -6.64 -11.69
C HIS A 185 -20.47 -7.42 -11.72
N ALA A 186 -21.49 -6.96 -10.99
CA ALA A 186 -22.83 -7.48 -11.21
C ALA A 186 -23.18 -7.18 -12.70
N PRO A 187 -23.59 -8.17 -13.52
CA PRO A 187 -24.03 -7.90 -14.88
C PRO A 187 -25.13 -6.85 -14.79
N GLY A 188 -24.93 -5.71 -15.45
CA GLY A 188 -25.84 -4.58 -15.41
C GLY A 188 -27.23 -5.03 -15.78
N GLY A 189 -28.19 -4.80 -14.89
CA GLY A 189 -29.61 -4.84 -15.26
C GLY A 189 -29.82 -3.77 -16.32
N SER A 190 -29.94 -4.19 -17.56
CA SER A 190 -30.50 -3.37 -18.63
C SER A 190 -31.96 -3.10 -18.30
N SER A 191 -32.26 -1.87 -17.98
CA SER A 191 -33.62 -1.33 -17.96
C SER A 191 -33.74 -0.31 -19.04
#